data_0d8acd60dbc3917dcda4271c5ec8b71e
#
_entry.id   0d8acd60dbc3917dcda4271c5ec8b71e
#
_cell.length_a   1.000
_cell.length_b   1.000
_cell.length_c   1.000
_cell.angle_alpha   90.00
_cell.angle_beta   90.00
_cell.angle_gamma   90.00
#
_symmetry.space_group_name_H-M   'P 1'
#
loop_
_entity.id
_entity.type
_entity.pdbx_description
1 polymer ?
#
loop_
_entity_poly.entity_id
_entity_poly.type
_entity_poly.pdbx_seq_one_letter_code
_entity_poly.pdbx_strand_id
1 'polypeptide(L)'
;MCDYSVMMVPNRLAIEGEELVTHRFQSGSIGLVSCFDYDTWSNKRATGIWQKLKTFCSFGSEPTPVVCIPPGARVRLEGSPKTFKEQFGLCSSEEATFVQLSVEINQDRDALCFDNSAIVLLQLLPEGQRVRVLRLSSHEDFQSELDGLQVTHVAGRPRRK
;
A
#
# COMPACT_ATOMS: atom_id res chain seq x y z
N MET A 1 -10.44 -1.46 -5.36
CA MET A 1 -11.21 -2.07 -4.25
C MET A 1 -10.20 -2.49 -3.22
N CYS A 2 -10.31 -2.10 -1.96
CA CYS A 2 -9.31 -2.45 -0.94
C CYS A 2 -9.26 -3.96 -0.71
N ASP A 3 -8.07 -4.45 -0.35
CA ASP A 3 -7.88 -5.86 0.00
C ASP A 3 -8.88 -6.28 1.10
N TYR A 4 -9.41 -7.50 1.00
CA TYR A 4 -10.43 -8.04 1.89
C TYR A 4 -10.01 -8.02 3.37
N SER A 5 -8.70 -8.07 3.63
CA SER A 5 -8.13 -8.07 4.98
C SER A 5 -8.34 -6.75 5.75
N VAL A 6 -8.66 -5.66 5.07
CA VAL A 6 -8.96 -4.34 5.66
C VAL A 6 -10.43 -3.92 5.48
N MET A 7 -11.31 -4.82 5.03
CA MET A 7 -12.73 -4.50 4.80
C MET A 7 -13.50 -4.07 6.07
N MET A 8 -13.03 -4.45 7.23
CA MET A 8 -13.66 -4.08 8.52
C MET A 8 -13.24 -2.68 9.01
N VAL A 9 -12.30 -2.04 8.31
CA VAL A 9 -11.81 -0.70 8.63
C VAL A 9 -12.50 0.32 7.72
N PRO A 10 -12.93 1.49 8.23
CA PRO A 10 -13.45 2.56 7.39
C PRO A 10 -12.47 2.89 6.26
N ASN A 11 -12.98 3.03 5.05
CA ASN A 11 -12.15 3.26 3.87
C ASN A 11 -12.69 4.42 3.03
N ARG A 12 -11.81 5.04 2.25
CA ARG A 12 -12.14 6.05 1.26
C ARG A 12 -11.25 5.90 0.02
N LEU A 13 -11.65 6.53 -1.06
CA LEU A 13 -10.80 6.61 -2.25
C LEU A 13 -9.66 7.63 -2.06
N ALA A 14 -8.54 7.36 -2.72
CA ALA A 14 -7.43 8.29 -2.84
C ALA A 14 -7.83 9.54 -3.63
N ILE A 15 -7.08 10.61 -3.44
CA ILE A 15 -7.20 11.86 -4.20
C ILE A 15 -5.89 12.06 -4.96
N GLU A 16 -5.95 12.61 -6.18
CA GLU A 16 -4.75 12.94 -6.95
C GLU A 16 -3.87 13.94 -6.19
N GLY A 17 -2.57 13.71 -6.20
CA GLY A 17 -1.58 14.47 -5.44
C GLY A 17 -1.46 14.09 -3.97
N GLU A 18 -2.29 13.18 -3.48
CA GLU A 18 -2.29 12.76 -2.07
C GLU A 18 -1.03 11.97 -1.72
N GLU A 19 -0.50 12.26 -0.53
CA GLU A 19 0.59 11.50 0.07
C GLU A 19 0.05 10.46 1.03
N LEU A 20 0.38 9.22 0.76
CA LEU A 20 -0.01 8.05 1.51
C LEU A 20 1.22 7.40 2.15
N VAL A 21 0.99 6.58 3.16
CA VAL A 21 2.03 5.76 3.78
C VAL A 21 1.51 4.34 4.02
N THR A 22 2.38 3.36 3.84
CA THR A 22 2.06 1.97 4.17
C THR A 22 2.01 1.79 5.68
N HIS A 23 0.95 1.19 6.16
CA HIS A 23 0.75 0.87 7.58
C HIS A 23 0.37 -0.60 7.74
N ARG A 24 0.99 -1.27 8.73
CA ARG A 24 0.65 -2.63 9.09
C ARG A 24 -0.44 -2.64 10.14
N PHE A 25 -1.62 -3.10 9.75
CA PHE A 25 -2.78 -3.23 10.64
C PHE A 25 -2.64 -4.40 11.62
N GLN A 26 -3.48 -4.43 12.66
CA GLN A 26 -3.50 -5.53 13.64
C GLN A 26 -3.81 -6.89 13.00
N SER A 27 -4.52 -6.91 11.89
CA SER A 27 -4.72 -8.11 11.06
C SER A 27 -3.42 -8.70 10.50
N GLY A 28 -2.31 -7.95 10.55
CA GLY A 28 -1.03 -8.28 9.92
C GLY A 28 -0.93 -7.81 8.48
N SER A 29 -2.01 -7.35 7.88
CA SER A 29 -2.04 -6.85 6.51
C SER A 29 -1.46 -5.44 6.41
N ILE A 30 -0.82 -5.15 5.27
CA ILE A 30 -0.37 -3.80 4.93
C ILE A 30 -1.45 -3.13 4.08
N GLY A 31 -1.82 -1.92 4.46
CA GLY A 31 -2.68 -1.04 3.68
C GLY A 31 -2.10 0.36 3.60
N LEU A 32 -2.78 1.23 2.88
CA LEU A 32 -2.40 2.62 2.71
C LEU A 32 -3.27 3.52 3.60
N VAL A 33 -2.65 4.48 4.25
CA VAL A 33 -3.31 5.52 5.05
C VAL A 33 -2.78 6.88 4.64
N SER A 34 -3.54 7.94 4.90
CA SER A 34 -3.04 9.31 4.66
C SER A 34 -1.82 9.60 5.54
N CYS A 35 -0.79 10.24 4.99
CA CYS A 35 0.37 10.69 5.78
C CYS A 35 -0.06 11.58 6.94
N PHE A 36 -1.04 12.45 6.74
CA PHE A 36 -1.56 13.33 7.80
C PHE A 36 -2.16 12.53 8.97
N ASP A 37 -2.98 11.52 8.67
CA ASP A 37 -3.60 10.68 9.71
C ASP A 37 -2.56 9.83 10.43
N TYR A 38 -1.60 9.28 9.68
CA TYR A 38 -0.49 8.48 10.22
C TYR A 38 0.40 9.30 11.15
N ASP A 39 0.81 10.50 10.75
CA ASP A 39 1.66 11.38 11.56
C ASP A 39 0.92 11.82 12.83
N THR A 40 -0.37 12.14 12.72
CA THR A 40 -1.21 12.50 13.86
C THR A 40 -1.33 11.34 14.85
N TRP A 41 -1.53 10.12 14.36
CA TRP A 41 -1.62 8.92 15.17
C TRP A 41 -0.27 8.55 15.81
N SER A 42 0.83 8.64 15.06
CA SER A 42 2.18 8.36 15.51
C SER A 42 2.61 9.34 16.60
N ASN A 43 2.34 10.63 16.42
CA ASN A 43 2.64 11.66 17.40
C ASN A 43 1.84 11.48 18.72
N LYS A 44 0.58 11.07 18.65
CA LYS A 44 -0.21 10.74 19.84
C LYS A 44 0.39 9.58 20.64
N ARG A 45 1.02 8.62 19.98
CA ARG A 45 1.72 7.50 20.65
C ARG A 45 3.02 7.94 21.34
N ALA A 46 3.72 8.92 20.80
CA ALA A 46 5.01 9.38 21.33
C ALA A 46 4.89 10.24 22.60
N THR A 47 3.73 10.88 22.85
CA THR A 47 3.60 11.94 23.87
C THR A 47 3.11 11.47 25.24
N GLY A 48 2.99 10.15 25.54
CA GLY A 48 2.36 9.78 26.80
C GLY A 48 2.91 8.60 27.59
N ILE A 49 3.84 8.82 28.53
CA ILE A 49 4.17 7.84 29.59
C ILE A 49 2.92 7.51 30.44
N TRP A 50 2.03 8.46 30.67
CA TRP A 50 0.77 8.27 31.41
C TRP A 50 -0.35 7.62 30.58
N GLN A 51 -0.26 7.63 29.26
CA GLN A 51 -1.22 6.93 28.41
C GLN A 51 -0.95 5.42 28.32
N LYS A 52 0.25 4.94 28.63
CA LYS A 52 0.53 3.49 28.69
C LYS A 52 -0.36 2.74 29.70
N LEU A 53 -0.80 3.40 30.78
CA LEU A 53 -1.74 2.76 31.72
C LEU A 53 -3.18 2.72 31.20
N LYS A 54 -3.60 3.71 30.39
CA LYS A 54 -4.94 3.71 29.77
C LYS A 54 -5.06 2.82 28.55
N THR A 55 -3.94 2.53 27.88
CA THR A 55 -3.88 1.71 26.67
C THR A 55 -4.10 0.22 26.96
N PHE A 56 -4.03 -0.20 28.24
CA PHE A 56 -4.34 -1.61 28.60
C PHE A 56 -5.84 -1.94 28.49
N CYS A 57 -6.71 -0.94 28.42
CA CYS A 57 -8.15 -1.09 28.27
C CYS A 57 -8.74 -0.47 26.99
N SER A 58 -7.92 0.20 26.19
CA SER A 58 -8.35 0.76 24.91
C SER A 58 -7.63 0.01 23.80
N PHE A 59 -8.34 -0.75 22.98
CA PHE A 59 -7.87 -1.20 21.69
C PHE A 59 -7.29 0.04 20.99
N GLY A 60 -5.95 0.07 20.79
CA GLY A 60 -5.28 1.22 20.21
C GLY A 60 -5.93 1.57 18.88
N SER A 61 -6.52 2.76 18.77
CA SER A 61 -7.13 3.22 17.53
C SER A 61 -6.05 3.27 16.47
N GLU A 62 -6.24 2.50 15.41
CA GLU A 62 -5.39 2.53 14.22
C GLU A 62 -5.63 3.81 13.43
N PRO A 63 -4.66 4.26 12.60
CA PRO A 63 -4.90 5.38 11.69
C PRO A 63 -6.02 4.99 10.71
N THR A 64 -7.08 5.76 10.68
CA THR A 64 -8.25 5.52 9.83
C THR A 64 -8.68 6.84 9.19
N PRO A 65 -9.23 6.80 7.99
CA PRO A 65 -9.61 5.64 7.18
C PRO A 65 -8.45 5.05 6.37
N VAL A 66 -8.60 3.78 5.96
CA VAL A 66 -7.77 3.18 4.91
C VAL A 66 -8.04 3.88 3.60
N VAL A 67 -6.99 4.19 2.85
CA VAL A 67 -7.10 4.83 1.54
C VAL A 67 -6.97 3.79 0.45
N CYS A 68 -7.98 3.70 -0.40
CA CYS A 68 -8.02 2.76 -1.52
C CYS A 68 -7.59 3.45 -2.80
N ILE A 69 -6.67 2.83 -3.54
CA ILE A 69 -6.26 3.28 -4.86
C ILE A 69 -6.98 2.42 -5.90
N PRO A 70 -7.61 3.02 -6.94
CA PRO A 70 -8.21 2.25 -8.01
C PRO A 70 -7.13 1.60 -8.89
N PRO A 71 -7.38 0.41 -9.47
CA PRO A 71 -6.50 -0.19 -10.46
C PRO A 71 -6.26 0.76 -11.64
N GLY A 72 -5.03 0.74 -12.19
CA GLY A 72 -4.59 1.64 -13.26
C GLY A 72 -4.11 3.02 -12.79
N ALA A 73 -4.25 3.35 -11.51
CA ALA A 73 -3.73 4.61 -10.97
C ALA A 73 -2.19 4.62 -11.00
N ARG A 74 -1.62 5.77 -11.36
CA ARG A 74 -0.16 6.00 -11.31
C ARG A 74 0.23 6.52 -9.94
N VAL A 75 1.24 5.90 -9.36
CA VAL A 75 1.78 6.26 -8.06
C VAL A 75 3.30 6.38 -8.13
N ARG A 76 3.89 7.10 -7.18
CA ARG A 76 5.34 7.19 -7.01
C ARG A 76 5.70 6.79 -5.59
N LEU A 77 6.68 5.89 -5.46
CA LEU A 77 7.30 5.59 -4.18
C LEU A 77 8.34 6.65 -3.84
N GLU A 78 8.36 7.12 -2.60
CA GLU A 78 9.30 8.12 -2.12
C GLU A 78 10.16 7.55 -0.98
N GLY A 79 11.48 7.69 -1.11
CA GLY A 79 12.40 7.30 -0.04
C GLY A 79 12.55 5.80 0.20
N SER A 80 12.31 4.98 -0.82
CA SER A 80 12.44 3.52 -0.70
C SER A 80 13.86 3.09 -0.30
N PRO A 81 14.00 2.12 0.63
CA PRO A 81 15.30 1.59 1.06
C PRO A 81 16.11 1.04 -0.13
N LYS A 82 17.45 1.20 -0.09
CA LYS A 82 18.34 0.66 -1.13
C LYS A 82 18.17 -0.84 -1.33
N THR A 83 18.06 -1.59 -0.25
CA THR A 83 17.84 -3.04 -0.28
C THR A 83 16.57 -3.43 -1.02
N PHE A 84 15.50 -2.66 -0.86
CA PHE A 84 14.25 -2.86 -1.60
C PHE A 84 14.45 -2.57 -3.09
N LYS A 85 15.10 -1.46 -3.44
CA LYS A 85 15.39 -1.12 -4.84
C LYS A 85 16.25 -2.18 -5.53
N GLU A 86 17.30 -2.65 -4.87
CA GLU A 86 18.19 -3.69 -5.38
C GLU A 86 17.45 -5.01 -5.58
N GLN A 87 16.58 -5.39 -4.63
CA GLN A 87 15.81 -6.63 -4.69
C GLN A 87 14.89 -6.70 -5.90
N PHE A 88 14.29 -5.58 -6.30
CA PHE A 88 13.32 -5.52 -7.40
C PHE A 88 13.86 -4.85 -8.65
N GLY A 89 15.17 -4.56 -8.69
CA GLY A 89 15.82 -3.93 -9.84
C GLY A 89 15.27 -2.53 -10.15
N LEU A 90 14.84 -1.79 -9.12
CA LEU A 90 14.30 -0.45 -9.28
C LEU A 90 15.43 0.56 -9.46
N CYS A 91 15.40 1.28 -10.58
CA CYS A 91 16.34 2.36 -10.87
C CYS A 91 15.87 3.70 -10.26
N SER A 92 16.25 4.81 -10.87
CA SER A 92 15.96 6.17 -10.38
C SER A 92 14.48 6.55 -10.38
N SER A 93 13.66 5.95 -11.24
CA SER A 93 12.21 6.20 -11.27
C SER A 93 11.52 5.15 -10.40
N GLU A 94 10.83 5.64 -9.38
CA GLU A 94 10.04 4.80 -8.47
C GLU A 94 8.54 4.90 -8.82
N GLU A 95 8.22 5.22 -10.07
CA GLU A 95 6.85 5.26 -10.55
C GLU A 95 6.35 3.85 -10.87
N ALA A 96 5.08 3.64 -10.55
CA ALA A 96 4.42 2.37 -10.78
C ALA A 96 2.94 2.58 -11.09
N THR A 97 2.35 1.61 -11.76
CA THR A 97 0.91 1.50 -11.93
C THR A 97 0.36 0.57 -10.84
N PHE A 98 -0.67 1.01 -10.14
CA PHE A 98 -1.39 0.16 -9.18
C PHE A 98 -2.25 -0.86 -9.94
N VAL A 99 -2.02 -2.13 -9.68
CA VAL A 99 -2.69 -3.23 -10.37
C VAL A 99 -3.34 -4.19 -9.38
N GLN A 100 -4.36 -4.90 -9.83
CA GLN A 100 -5.02 -5.95 -9.07
C GLN A 100 -4.84 -7.28 -9.79
N LEU A 101 -4.06 -8.19 -9.21
CA LEU A 101 -3.61 -9.43 -9.87
C LEU A 101 -4.66 -10.54 -9.88
N SER A 102 -5.61 -10.52 -8.95
CA SER A 102 -6.62 -11.58 -8.80
C SER A 102 -7.92 -11.01 -8.25
N VAL A 103 -9.02 -11.68 -8.51
CA VAL A 103 -10.33 -11.43 -7.89
C VAL A 103 -10.68 -12.50 -6.84
N GLU A 104 -9.77 -13.43 -6.57
CA GLU A 104 -10.00 -14.51 -5.61
C GLU A 104 -10.00 -14.00 -4.16
N ILE A 105 -10.86 -14.58 -3.35
CA ILE A 105 -10.99 -14.26 -1.93
C ILE A 105 -9.80 -14.85 -1.17
N ASN A 106 -9.27 -14.10 -0.20
CA ASN A 106 -8.14 -14.50 0.68
C ASN A 106 -6.75 -14.60 0.02
N GLN A 107 -6.54 -13.91 -1.09
CA GLN A 107 -5.20 -13.75 -1.68
C GLN A 107 -4.79 -12.26 -1.66
N ASP A 108 -3.49 -12.03 -1.50
CA ASP A 108 -2.91 -10.70 -1.70
C ASP A 108 -3.06 -10.33 -3.17
N ARG A 109 -3.82 -9.28 -3.46
CA ARG A 109 -4.24 -8.92 -4.82
C ARG A 109 -3.63 -7.64 -5.30
N ASP A 110 -3.45 -6.71 -4.38
CA ASP A 110 -3.02 -5.36 -4.68
C ASP A 110 -1.51 -5.35 -4.90
N ALA A 111 -1.07 -4.83 -6.02
CA ALA A 111 0.33 -4.81 -6.41
C ALA A 111 0.70 -3.51 -7.13
N LEU A 112 1.99 -3.25 -7.23
CA LEU A 112 2.59 -2.18 -8.00
C LEU A 112 3.35 -2.78 -9.17
N CYS A 113 3.01 -2.38 -10.39
CA CYS A 113 3.73 -2.72 -11.62
C CYS A 113 4.64 -1.55 -11.98
N PHE A 114 5.95 -1.77 -11.94
CA PHE A 114 6.97 -0.77 -12.27
C PHE A 114 7.29 -0.76 -13.76
N ASP A 115 7.92 0.32 -14.24
CA ASP A 115 8.28 0.48 -15.66
C ASP A 115 9.26 -0.61 -16.17
N ASN A 116 10.04 -1.24 -15.26
CA ASN A 116 10.89 -2.40 -15.60
C ASN A 116 10.13 -3.73 -15.62
N SER A 117 8.81 -3.71 -15.61
CA SER A 117 7.90 -4.88 -15.54
C SER A 117 7.99 -5.68 -14.23
N ALA A 118 8.68 -5.16 -13.20
CA ALA A 118 8.65 -5.78 -11.88
C ALA A 118 7.27 -5.58 -11.24
N ILE A 119 6.67 -6.66 -10.77
CA ILE A 119 5.39 -6.62 -10.04
C ILE A 119 5.67 -6.91 -8.56
N VAL A 120 5.32 -5.98 -7.69
CA VAL A 120 5.54 -6.06 -6.25
C VAL A 120 4.22 -5.97 -5.52
N LEU A 121 3.88 -7.02 -4.78
CA LEU A 121 2.67 -7.02 -3.94
C LEU A 121 2.73 -5.91 -2.89
N LEU A 122 1.61 -5.26 -2.63
CA LEU A 122 1.50 -4.22 -1.60
C LEU A 122 1.97 -4.73 -0.23
N GLN A 123 1.72 -6.00 0.06
CA GLN A 123 2.13 -6.68 1.30
C GLN A 123 3.66 -6.83 1.46
N LEU A 124 4.44 -6.66 0.39
CA LEU A 124 5.91 -6.72 0.41
C LEU A 124 6.55 -5.35 0.59
N LEU A 125 5.78 -4.27 0.51
CA LEU A 125 6.31 -2.94 0.75
C LEU A 125 6.79 -2.80 2.21
N PRO A 126 7.87 -2.06 2.45
CA PRO A 126 8.28 -1.70 3.80
C PRO A 126 7.17 -0.93 4.53
N GLU A 127 6.99 -1.18 5.81
CA GLU A 127 6.11 -0.34 6.64
C GLU A 127 6.69 1.08 6.72
N GLY A 128 5.83 2.09 6.62
CA GLY A 128 6.25 3.49 6.58
C GLY A 128 6.70 3.97 5.20
N GLN A 129 6.58 3.14 4.15
CA GLN A 129 6.88 3.55 2.78
C GLN A 129 5.91 4.65 2.33
N ARG A 130 6.44 5.80 1.90
CA ARG A 130 5.63 6.88 1.34
C ARG A 130 5.29 6.59 -0.12
N VAL A 131 4.03 6.89 -0.45
CA VAL A 131 3.45 6.67 -1.78
C VAL A 131 2.69 7.93 -2.16
N ARG A 132 3.06 8.59 -3.24
CA ARG A 132 2.34 9.74 -3.78
C ARG A 132 1.44 9.30 -4.93
N VAL A 133 0.18 9.66 -4.88
CA VAL A 133 -0.78 9.42 -5.97
C VAL A 133 -0.55 10.48 -7.04
N LEU A 134 -0.11 10.07 -8.23
CA LEU A 134 0.16 10.98 -9.34
C LEU A 134 -1.09 11.25 -10.16
N ARG A 135 -1.82 10.18 -10.49
CA ARG A 135 -3.05 10.24 -11.29
C ARG A 135 -3.94 9.06 -10.95
N LEU A 136 -5.22 9.31 -10.83
CA LEU A 136 -6.23 8.26 -10.76
C LEU A 136 -6.63 7.87 -12.19
N SER A 137 -6.74 6.57 -12.47
CA SER A 137 -7.22 6.12 -13.77
C SER A 137 -8.73 6.29 -13.89
N SER A 138 -9.20 6.68 -15.08
CA SER A 138 -10.56 6.38 -15.48
C SER A 138 -10.67 4.88 -15.81
N HIS A 139 -11.83 4.29 -15.57
CA HIS A 139 -12.07 2.85 -15.75
C HIS A 139 -11.76 2.36 -17.20
N GLU A 140 -11.76 3.26 -18.17
CA GLU A 140 -11.52 2.96 -19.60
C GLU A 140 -10.03 2.77 -19.93
N ASP A 141 -9.13 3.44 -19.21
CA ASP A 141 -7.68 3.36 -19.46
C ASP A 141 -7.10 2.01 -19.00
N PHE A 142 -7.73 1.37 -18.02
CA PHE A 142 -7.20 0.16 -17.38
C PHE A 142 -7.32 -1.10 -18.22
N GLN A 143 -8.41 -1.23 -19.01
CA GLN A 143 -8.68 -2.43 -19.80
C GLN A 143 -7.69 -2.59 -20.94
N SER A 144 -7.17 -1.50 -21.51
CA SER A 144 -6.20 -1.54 -22.60
C SER A 144 -4.77 -1.91 -22.17
N GLU A 145 -4.40 -1.66 -20.92
CA GLU A 145 -3.07 -2.00 -20.39
C GLU A 145 -2.94 -3.48 -19.98
N LEU A 146 -4.02 -4.09 -19.46
CA LEU A 146 -4.01 -5.50 -19.04
C LEU A 146 -3.84 -6.47 -20.21
N ASP A 147 -4.36 -6.16 -21.38
CA ASP A 147 -4.25 -7.00 -22.58
C ASP A 147 -2.82 -7.05 -23.13
N GLY A 148 -1.94 -6.13 -22.70
CA GLY A 148 -0.52 -6.06 -23.10
C GLY A 148 0.48 -6.66 -22.10
N LEU A 149 0.08 -6.93 -20.87
CA LEU A 149 0.99 -7.41 -19.81
C LEU A 149 1.07 -8.94 -19.78
N GLN A 150 2.11 -9.52 -20.41
CA GLN A 150 2.54 -10.88 -20.09
C GLN A 150 3.21 -10.87 -18.71
N VAL A 151 2.53 -11.44 -17.71
CA VAL A 151 3.02 -11.57 -16.32
C VAL A 151 4.21 -12.52 -16.30
N THR A 152 5.43 -12.00 -16.31
CA THR A 152 6.65 -12.82 -16.32
C THR A 152 7.30 -13.03 -14.95
N HIS A 153 7.03 -12.19 -13.95
CA HIS A 153 7.62 -12.37 -12.60
C HIS A 153 6.75 -11.76 -11.49
N VAL A 154 6.09 -12.60 -10.72
CA VAL A 154 5.51 -12.23 -9.42
C VAL A 154 6.48 -12.66 -8.33
N ALA A 155 7.11 -11.70 -7.63
CA ALA A 155 7.91 -11.99 -6.45
C ALA A 155 6.98 -12.32 -5.27
N GLY A 156 6.80 -13.61 -4.99
CA GLY A 156 6.03 -14.10 -3.85
C GLY A 156 6.93 -14.42 -2.65
N ARG A 157 6.38 -14.36 -1.45
CA ARG A 157 7.04 -14.80 -0.22
C ARG A 157 7.41 -16.29 -0.31
N PRO A 158 8.63 -16.71 0.08
CA PRO A 158 8.92 -18.14 0.24
C PRO A 158 8.01 -18.69 1.34
N ARG A 159 7.28 -19.76 1.04
CA ARG A 159 6.48 -20.51 2.04
C ARG A 159 7.41 -20.99 3.14
N ARG A 160 7.21 -20.54 4.38
CA ARG A 160 7.79 -21.21 5.55
C ARG A 160 7.20 -22.62 5.63
N LYS A 161 8.09 -23.62 5.59
CA LYS A 161 7.76 -24.98 5.98
C LYS A 161 7.56 -25.06 7.48
#